data_c3fc1c24bfbf1c3080081a72d1dd002a
#
_entry.id   c3fc1c24bfbf1c3080081a72d1dd002a
#
_cell.length_a   1.000
_cell.length_b   1.000
_cell.length_c   1.000
_cell.angle_alpha   90.00
_cell.angle_beta   90.00
_cell.angle_gamma   90.00
#
_symmetry.space_group_name_H-M   'P 1'
#
loop_
_entity.id
_entity.type
_entity.pdbx_description
1 polymer ?
#
loop_
_entity_poly.entity_id
_entity_poly.type
_entity_poly.pdbx_seq_one_letter_code
_entity_poly.pdbx_strand_id
1 'polypeptide(L)'
;MECQLCPHHCRIAEGKTGLCRSRRNDGGVLVSEVYAKPCSLAIDPIEKKPLYHFHPGTTCLSLACTGCNFRCQNCQNHEISQASLADVDHYELSPSEVVSLCRKHHCPGIAYTYTEPLTYLEYIIDTARLAHEAGLWNILVTAGYVCQEPLKDLLPYLDAANVDLKSFSDDIYKRVSGGHLQPVLDTILAMKQAGVWVEITNLVIPGVNDDMQMVRQMCRWLVDNGLAEAPLHFSRFFPRYKMQDIPPTPLHTLKAARQVAEEEGILHVYLGNV
;
A
#
# COMPACT_ATOMS: atom_id res chain seq x y z
N MET A 1 -13.88 12.99 -18.47
CA MET A 1 -12.58 12.35 -18.78
C MET A 1 -12.50 11.01 -18.13
N GLU A 2 -11.83 10.01 -18.71
CA GLU A 2 -11.63 8.70 -18.10
C GLU A 2 -10.22 8.61 -17.54
N CYS A 3 -10.09 8.25 -16.25
CA CYS A 3 -8.81 8.10 -15.56
C CYS A 3 -8.22 6.71 -15.82
N GLN A 4 -6.97 6.64 -16.25
CA GLN A 4 -6.27 5.39 -16.56
C GLN A 4 -5.30 4.94 -15.45
N LEU A 5 -5.33 5.59 -14.29
CA LEU A 5 -4.37 5.33 -13.21
C LEU A 5 -4.60 3.98 -12.53
N CYS A 6 -5.85 3.65 -12.25
CA CYS A 6 -6.19 2.39 -11.56
C CYS A 6 -7.39 1.70 -12.22
N PRO A 7 -7.64 0.40 -11.94
CA PRO A 7 -8.69 -0.39 -12.60
C PRO A 7 -10.14 0.07 -12.37
N HIS A 8 -10.35 1.14 -11.60
CA HIS A 8 -11.68 1.76 -11.52
C HIS A 8 -12.07 2.52 -12.79
N HIS A 9 -11.10 2.96 -13.58
CA HIS A 9 -11.32 3.72 -14.81
C HIS A 9 -12.40 4.81 -14.67
N CYS A 10 -12.31 5.60 -13.59
CA CYS A 10 -13.32 6.60 -13.23
C CYS A 10 -13.59 7.55 -14.38
N ARG A 11 -14.87 7.68 -14.77
CA ARG A 11 -15.33 8.76 -15.67
C ARG A 11 -15.59 10.00 -14.84
N ILE A 12 -14.66 10.96 -14.89
CA ILE A 12 -14.66 12.16 -14.04
C ILE A 12 -15.19 13.32 -14.86
N ALA A 13 -16.35 13.84 -14.47
CA ALA A 13 -16.91 15.06 -15.06
C ALA A 13 -16.04 16.27 -14.70
N GLU A 14 -16.15 17.35 -15.47
CA GLU A 14 -15.41 18.60 -15.20
C GLU A 14 -15.69 19.13 -13.81
N GLY A 15 -14.64 19.56 -13.12
CA GLY A 15 -14.68 20.04 -11.74
C GLY A 15 -14.94 18.96 -10.67
N LYS A 16 -15.06 17.68 -11.06
CA LYS A 16 -15.30 16.57 -10.11
C LYS A 16 -14.03 15.74 -9.90
N THR A 17 -14.03 14.98 -8.77
CA THR A 17 -12.95 14.06 -8.42
C THR A 17 -13.33 12.61 -8.72
N GLY A 18 -12.31 11.76 -8.89
CA GLY A 18 -12.47 10.30 -8.96
C GLY A 18 -12.80 9.69 -7.60
N LEU A 19 -13.01 8.36 -7.59
CA LEU A 19 -13.27 7.58 -6.37
C LEU A 19 -12.19 7.76 -5.29
N CYS A 20 -10.95 7.95 -5.68
CA CYS A 20 -9.81 8.16 -4.77
C CYS A 20 -9.81 9.52 -4.08
N ARG A 21 -10.57 10.50 -4.54
CA ARG A 21 -10.62 11.89 -4.05
C ARG A 21 -9.34 12.71 -4.24
N SER A 22 -8.30 12.11 -4.82
CA SER A 22 -7.01 12.76 -5.07
C SER A 22 -6.86 13.27 -6.50
N ARG A 23 -7.72 12.84 -7.42
CA ARG A 23 -7.63 13.21 -8.84
C ARG A 23 -8.90 13.92 -9.29
N ARG A 24 -8.73 15.10 -9.92
CA ARG A 24 -9.81 15.94 -10.43
C ARG A 24 -9.69 16.15 -11.93
N ASN A 25 -10.80 16.30 -12.61
CA ASN A 25 -10.85 16.81 -13.97
C ASN A 25 -10.92 18.35 -13.93
N ASP A 26 -9.88 19.00 -14.40
CA ASP A 26 -9.75 20.45 -14.48
C ASP A 26 -9.65 20.89 -15.93
N GLY A 27 -10.76 21.40 -16.46
CA GLY A 27 -10.82 21.87 -17.86
C GLY A 27 -10.47 20.79 -18.89
N GLY A 28 -10.79 19.50 -18.66
CA GLY A 28 -10.46 18.40 -19.55
C GLY A 28 -9.05 17.81 -19.35
N VAL A 29 -8.36 18.17 -18.26
CA VAL A 29 -7.08 17.58 -17.84
C VAL A 29 -7.25 16.91 -16.48
N LEU A 30 -6.70 15.70 -16.33
CA LEU A 30 -6.67 15.04 -15.02
C LEU A 30 -5.46 15.54 -14.21
N VAL A 31 -5.74 16.19 -13.09
CA VAL A 31 -4.74 16.72 -12.17
C VAL A 31 -4.78 15.99 -10.83
N SER A 32 -3.62 15.86 -10.18
CA SER A 32 -3.54 15.42 -8.79
C SER A 32 -3.74 16.61 -7.86
N GLU A 33 -4.87 16.67 -7.15
CA GLU A 33 -5.17 17.76 -6.19
C GLU A 33 -4.24 17.76 -4.99
N VAL A 34 -3.64 16.60 -4.70
CA VAL A 34 -2.79 16.37 -3.53
C VAL A 34 -1.30 16.39 -3.86
N TYR A 35 -0.93 16.78 -5.10
CA TYR A 35 0.47 16.94 -5.49
C TYR A 35 1.15 17.99 -4.62
N ALA A 36 2.30 17.63 -4.01
CA ALA A 36 3.06 18.44 -3.07
C ALA A 36 2.28 18.85 -1.80
N LYS A 37 1.20 18.11 -1.45
CA LYS A 37 0.32 18.43 -0.30
C LYS A 37 0.15 17.24 0.64
N PRO A 38 1.24 16.75 1.26
CA PRO A 38 1.12 15.66 2.22
C PRO A 38 0.34 16.09 3.47
N CYS A 39 -0.56 15.22 3.94
CA CYS A 39 -1.33 15.40 5.17
C CYS A 39 -0.69 14.72 6.39
N SER A 40 0.32 13.89 6.18
CA SER A 40 1.02 13.21 7.27
C SER A 40 2.51 13.09 6.96
N LEU A 41 3.32 13.41 7.95
CA LEU A 41 4.78 13.26 7.95
C LEU A 41 5.21 12.66 9.29
N ALA A 42 6.06 11.65 9.26
CA ALA A 42 6.63 11.02 10.45
C ALA A 42 8.00 10.40 10.17
N ILE A 43 8.81 10.25 11.20
CA ILE A 43 9.99 9.39 11.16
C ILE A 43 9.62 8.10 11.86
N ASP A 44 9.64 7.01 11.11
CA ASP A 44 9.22 5.69 11.61
C ASP A 44 10.35 4.66 11.45
N PRO A 45 10.41 3.67 12.35
CA PRO A 45 11.18 2.45 12.09
C PRO A 45 10.69 1.77 10.80
N ILE A 46 11.63 1.17 10.05
CA ILE A 46 11.30 0.51 8.79
C ILE A 46 10.36 -0.69 9.01
N GLU A 47 10.45 -1.35 10.15
CA GLU A 47 9.59 -2.46 10.54
C GLU A 47 8.11 -2.03 10.69
N LYS A 48 7.83 -0.75 10.94
CA LYS A 48 6.47 -0.20 10.93
C LYS A 48 5.88 -0.12 9.51
N LYS A 49 6.71 -0.30 8.46
CA LYS A 49 6.30 -0.43 7.05
C LYS A 49 6.07 -1.89 6.64
N PRO A 50 5.87 -2.79 7.55
CA PRO A 50 6.20 -4.22 7.63
C PRO A 50 7.28 -4.66 6.63
N LEU A 51 8.46 -4.04 6.75
CA LEU A 51 9.67 -4.43 6.03
C LEU A 51 10.69 -4.94 7.04
N TYR A 52 10.76 -6.27 7.18
CA TYR A 52 11.59 -6.91 8.19
C TYR A 52 12.94 -7.40 7.64
N HIS A 53 13.04 -7.54 6.33
CA HIS A 53 14.27 -7.96 5.67
C HIS A 53 14.93 -6.85 4.84
N PHE A 54 14.23 -5.75 4.57
CA PHE A 54 14.80 -4.59 3.90
C PHE A 54 15.40 -3.63 4.93
N HIS A 55 16.73 -3.65 5.08
CA HIS A 55 17.52 -2.78 5.98
C HIS A 55 16.97 -2.68 7.42
N PRO A 56 16.77 -3.80 8.12
CA PRO A 56 16.19 -3.80 9.46
C PRO A 56 16.96 -2.94 10.45
N GLY A 57 16.25 -2.33 11.40
CA GLY A 57 16.81 -1.44 12.41
C GLY A 57 17.08 0.00 11.93
N THR A 58 16.68 0.33 10.70
CA THR A 58 16.76 1.71 10.18
C THR A 58 15.47 2.48 10.35
N THR A 59 15.52 3.78 10.10
CA THR A 59 14.31 4.65 10.06
C THR A 59 14.06 5.14 8.65
N CYS A 60 12.85 5.61 8.37
CA CYS A 60 12.48 6.25 7.11
C CYS A 60 11.62 7.49 7.36
N LEU A 61 11.68 8.46 6.44
CA LEU A 61 10.72 9.56 6.39
C LEU A 61 9.42 9.04 5.77
N SER A 62 8.38 8.95 6.56
CA SER A 62 7.03 8.51 6.13
C SER A 62 6.22 9.69 5.64
N LEU A 63 5.58 9.54 4.50
CA LEU A 63 4.78 10.58 3.84
C LEU A 63 3.45 10.00 3.35
N ALA A 64 2.35 10.73 3.59
CA ALA A 64 1.03 10.43 3.02
C ALA A 64 0.33 11.67 2.51
N CYS A 65 -0.35 11.54 1.36
CA CYS A 65 -1.39 12.47 0.93
C CYS A 65 -2.78 11.88 1.22
N THR A 66 -3.84 12.71 1.16
CA THR A 66 -5.22 12.24 1.35
C THR A 66 -5.71 11.40 0.19
N GLY A 67 -6.73 10.59 0.47
CA GLY A 67 -7.42 9.79 -0.52
C GLY A 67 -6.89 8.36 -0.66
N CYS A 68 -7.73 7.49 -1.21
CA CYS A 68 -7.44 6.09 -1.49
C CYS A 68 -8.42 5.60 -2.55
N ASN A 69 -7.96 4.76 -3.46
CA ASN A 69 -8.82 4.11 -4.45
C ASN A 69 -9.57 2.89 -3.91
N PHE A 70 -9.26 2.44 -2.69
CA PHE A 70 -10.07 1.48 -1.95
C PHE A 70 -11.00 2.15 -0.93
N ARG A 71 -11.99 1.38 -0.46
CA ARG A 71 -12.97 1.76 0.56
C ARG A 71 -13.08 0.70 1.64
N CYS A 72 -11.92 0.20 2.10
CA CYS A 72 -11.85 -0.88 3.07
C CYS A 72 -12.67 -0.58 4.32
N GLN A 73 -13.58 -1.49 4.66
CA GLN A 73 -14.48 -1.32 5.82
C GLN A 73 -13.73 -1.34 7.15
N ASN A 74 -12.51 -1.90 7.17
CA ASN A 74 -11.62 -2.01 8.33
C ASN A 74 -10.50 -0.97 8.34
N CYS A 75 -10.56 0.10 7.53
CA CYS A 75 -9.45 1.02 7.34
C CYS A 75 -9.03 1.70 8.64
N GLN A 76 -7.77 1.53 9.05
CA GLN A 76 -7.22 2.18 10.24
C GLN A 76 -7.03 3.69 10.03
N ASN A 77 -6.71 4.09 8.82
CA ASN A 77 -6.43 5.48 8.43
C ASN A 77 -7.62 6.11 7.67
N HIS A 78 -8.87 5.72 8.01
CA HIS A 78 -10.06 6.16 7.26
C HIS A 78 -10.23 7.69 7.28
N GLU A 79 -9.77 8.36 8.32
CA GLU A 79 -9.86 9.83 8.48
C GLU A 79 -9.13 10.58 7.37
N ILE A 80 -8.00 10.04 6.89
CA ILE A 80 -7.22 10.65 5.80
C ILE A 80 -7.40 9.91 4.45
N SER A 81 -7.65 8.60 4.47
CA SER A 81 -7.80 7.82 3.24
C SER A 81 -9.18 7.97 2.59
N GLN A 82 -10.21 8.30 3.39
CA GLN A 82 -11.57 8.54 2.90
C GLN A 82 -11.94 10.04 2.88
N ALA A 83 -10.94 10.91 3.03
CA ALA A 83 -11.06 12.37 2.98
C ALA A 83 -10.60 12.93 1.63
N SER A 84 -11.08 14.11 1.29
CA SER A 84 -10.53 14.98 0.24
C SER A 84 -9.47 15.93 0.84
N LEU A 85 -8.73 16.64 -0.01
CA LEU A 85 -7.74 17.62 0.46
C LEU A 85 -8.36 18.72 1.33
N ALA A 86 -9.62 19.12 1.06
CA ALA A 86 -10.30 20.16 1.80
C ALA A 86 -10.75 19.73 3.21
N ASP A 87 -10.76 18.43 3.49
CA ASP A 87 -11.27 17.87 4.77
C ASP A 87 -10.18 17.74 5.84
N VAL A 88 -8.89 17.93 5.48
CA VAL A 88 -7.76 17.71 6.39
C VAL A 88 -6.68 18.78 6.22
N ASP A 89 -5.97 19.07 7.31
CA ASP A 89 -4.78 19.90 7.25
C ASP A 89 -3.66 19.20 6.45
N HIS A 90 -2.89 19.98 5.72
CA HIS A 90 -1.78 19.48 4.91
C HIS A 90 -0.63 20.48 4.90
N TYR A 91 0.54 19.97 4.54
CA TYR A 91 1.74 20.76 4.30
C TYR A 91 1.81 21.14 2.82
N GLU A 92 2.53 22.20 2.49
CA GLU A 92 3.02 22.46 1.15
C GLU A 92 4.47 21.99 1.12
N LEU A 93 4.77 20.94 0.34
CA LEU A 93 6.08 20.29 0.38
C LEU A 93 6.43 19.75 -1.00
N SER A 94 7.23 20.48 -1.73
CA SER A 94 7.72 20.07 -3.06
C SER A 94 8.57 18.80 -2.99
N PRO A 95 8.75 18.05 -4.09
CA PRO A 95 9.63 16.89 -4.15
C PRO A 95 11.04 17.13 -3.59
N SER A 96 11.66 18.27 -3.93
CA SER A 96 12.99 18.63 -3.45
C SER A 96 13.04 18.92 -1.94
N GLU A 97 11.97 19.48 -1.39
CA GLU A 97 11.85 19.72 0.05
C GLU A 97 11.66 18.41 0.82
N VAL A 98 10.93 17.42 0.27
CA VAL A 98 10.83 16.08 0.86
C VAL A 98 12.22 15.43 0.99
N VAL A 99 13.01 15.46 -0.09
CA VAL A 99 14.38 14.92 -0.09
C VAL A 99 15.27 15.68 0.91
N SER A 100 15.16 17.00 0.95
CA SER A 100 15.91 17.84 1.91
C SER A 100 15.53 17.51 3.36
N LEU A 101 14.22 17.31 3.63
CA LEU A 101 13.71 16.93 4.95
C LEU A 101 14.20 15.55 5.37
N CYS A 102 14.19 14.58 4.45
CA CYS A 102 14.71 13.22 4.67
C CYS A 102 16.19 13.27 5.10
N ARG A 103 17.02 14.02 4.36
CA ARG A 103 18.44 14.20 4.67
C ARG A 103 18.66 14.93 6.01
N LYS A 104 17.89 16.00 6.28
CA LYS A 104 17.95 16.75 7.54
C LYS A 104 17.73 15.86 8.77
N HIS A 105 16.87 14.87 8.64
CA HIS A 105 16.58 13.92 9.72
C HIS A 105 17.41 12.64 9.67
N HIS A 106 18.44 12.60 8.81
CA HIS A 106 19.33 11.45 8.65
C HIS A 106 18.59 10.13 8.33
N CYS A 107 17.42 10.22 7.69
CA CYS A 107 16.71 9.05 7.21
C CYS A 107 17.36 8.54 5.92
N PRO A 108 17.69 7.25 5.78
CA PRO A 108 18.28 6.69 4.57
C PRO A 108 17.24 6.48 3.45
N GLY A 109 15.93 6.66 3.71
CA GLY A 109 14.89 6.47 2.72
C GLY A 109 13.58 7.18 3.04
N ILE A 110 12.74 7.27 2.01
CA ILE A 110 11.39 7.84 2.04
C ILE A 110 10.38 6.71 1.87
N ALA A 111 9.38 6.65 2.76
CA ALA A 111 8.27 5.70 2.67
C ALA A 111 6.97 6.43 2.32
N TYR A 112 6.42 6.12 1.16
CA TYR A 112 5.09 6.54 0.72
C TYR A 112 4.08 5.55 1.30
N THR A 113 3.18 5.99 2.22
CA THR A 113 2.45 5.07 3.11
C THR A 113 1.13 5.62 3.63
N TYR A 114 0.49 4.95 4.57
CA TYR A 114 -0.72 5.24 5.36
C TYR A 114 -2.03 5.29 4.58
N THR A 115 -2.07 5.94 3.42
CA THR A 115 -3.22 5.97 2.51
C THR A 115 -2.96 5.04 1.32
N GLU A 116 -3.36 5.40 0.10
CA GLU A 116 -2.93 4.67 -1.10
C GLU A 116 -2.00 5.56 -1.92
N PRO A 117 -0.69 5.36 -1.80
CA PRO A 117 0.32 6.18 -2.48
C PRO A 117 0.13 6.25 -4.00
N LEU A 118 -0.25 5.15 -4.63
CA LEU A 118 -0.42 5.08 -6.08
C LEU A 118 -1.51 6.00 -6.63
N THR A 119 -2.34 6.63 -5.76
CA THR A 119 -3.34 7.63 -6.20
C THR A 119 -2.74 9.01 -6.47
N TYR A 120 -1.54 9.29 -5.95
CA TYR A 120 -0.77 10.53 -6.18
C TYR A 120 0.60 10.22 -6.84
N LEU A 121 0.56 9.34 -7.83
CA LEU A 121 1.72 8.72 -8.44
C LEU A 121 2.73 9.73 -9.00
N GLU A 122 2.26 10.84 -9.61
CA GLU A 122 3.13 11.88 -10.17
C GLU A 122 4.03 12.52 -9.10
N TYR A 123 3.47 12.79 -7.92
CA TYR A 123 4.24 13.33 -6.80
C TYR A 123 5.28 12.33 -6.27
N ILE A 124 4.91 11.03 -6.27
CA ILE A 124 5.84 9.97 -5.89
C ILE A 124 6.97 9.88 -6.90
N ILE A 125 6.68 9.81 -8.21
CA ILE A 125 7.70 9.67 -9.26
C ILE A 125 8.71 10.83 -9.20
N ASP A 126 8.21 12.08 -9.11
CA ASP A 126 9.09 13.25 -9.04
C ASP A 126 9.97 13.24 -7.78
N THR A 127 9.39 12.84 -6.63
CA THR A 127 10.13 12.72 -5.37
C THR A 127 11.12 11.56 -5.43
N ALA A 128 10.70 10.40 -5.94
CA ALA A 128 11.50 9.18 -5.97
C ALA A 128 12.72 9.33 -6.89
N ARG A 129 12.56 10.02 -8.01
CA ARG A 129 13.68 10.34 -8.90
C ARG A 129 14.74 11.18 -8.18
N LEU A 130 14.34 12.27 -7.51
CA LEU A 130 15.27 13.11 -6.76
C LEU A 130 15.89 12.39 -5.55
N ALA A 131 15.11 11.53 -4.88
CA ALA A 131 15.61 10.70 -3.79
C ALA A 131 16.67 9.70 -4.27
N HIS A 132 16.39 9.02 -5.40
CA HIS A 132 17.33 8.10 -6.03
C HIS A 132 18.64 8.80 -6.44
N GLU A 133 18.56 9.97 -7.08
CA GLU A 133 19.72 10.82 -7.41
C GLU A 133 20.52 11.25 -6.15
N ALA A 134 19.83 11.36 -5.01
CA ALA A 134 20.44 11.70 -3.72
C ALA A 134 20.97 10.48 -2.94
N GLY A 135 20.84 9.25 -3.47
CA GLY A 135 21.23 7.99 -2.83
C GLY A 135 20.32 7.56 -1.69
N LEU A 136 19.06 8.02 -1.68
CA LEU A 136 18.04 7.63 -0.70
C LEU A 136 17.15 6.51 -1.27
N TRP A 137 16.69 5.62 -0.40
CA TRP A 137 15.76 4.56 -0.77
C TRP A 137 14.33 5.11 -0.94
N ASN A 138 13.60 4.52 -1.87
CA ASN A 138 12.17 4.75 -2.09
C ASN A 138 11.40 3.50 -1.71
N ILE A 139 10.50 3.65 -0.75
CA ILE A 139 9.75 2.56 -0.13
C ILE A 139 8.25 2.80 -0.35
N LEU A 140 7.54 1.80 -0.84
CA LEU A 140 6.10 1.87 -1.06
C LEU A 140 5.36 0.93 -0.10
N VAL A 141 4.36 1.47 0.63
CA VAL A 141 3.41 0.66 1.40
C VAL A 141 2.04 0.86 0.78
N THR A 142 1.54 -0.15 0.08
CA THR A 142 0.42 0.00 -0.86
C THR A 142 -0.54 -1.18 -0.83
N ALA A 143 -1.78 -0.94 -1.26
CA ALA A 143 -2.71 -2.00 -1.61
C ALA A 143 -2.48 -2.56 -3.04
N GLY A 144 -1.58 -1.98 -3.81
CA GLY A 144 -1.18 -2.47 -5.14
C GLY A 144 -2.25 -2.35 -6.22
N TYR A 145 -3.28 -1.53 -6.03
CA TYR A 145 -4.40 -1.44 -6.97
C TYR A 145 -4.19 -0.33 -8.01
N VAL A 146 -3.38 -0.62 -9.01
CA VAL A 146 -2.94 0.30 -10.07
C VAL A 146 -2.94 -0.39 -11.44
N CYS A 147 -3.09 0.37 -12.52
CA CYS A 147 -2.88 -0.14 -13.87
C CYS A 147 -1.38 -0.30 -14.15
N GLN A 148 -1.03 -1.29 -14.99
CA GLN A 148 0.36 -1.65 -15.24
C GLN A 148 1.17 -0.51 -15.94
N GLU A 149 0.54 0.22 -16.88
CA GLU A 149 1.25 1.29 -17.60
C GLU A 149 1.73 2.43 -16.68
N PRO A 150 0.87 3.02 -15.78
CA PRO A 150 1.36 4.02 -14.82
C PRO A 150 2.40 3.47 -13.83
N LEU A 151 2.30 2.19 -13.44
CA LEU A 151 3.25 1.59 -12.51
C LEU A 151 4.67 1.52 -13.08
N LYS A 152 4.81 1.28 -14.38
CA LYS A 152 6.13 1.19 -15.06
C LYS A 152 7.00 2.42 -14.86
N ASP A 153 6.39 3.61 -14.76
CA ASP A 153 7.13 4.86 -14.60
C ASP A 153 7.74 5.01 -13.19
N LEU A 154 7.18 4.32 -12.19
CA LEU A 154 7.69 4.33 -10.81
C LEU A 154 8.76 3.25 -10.57
N LEU A 155 8.60 2.07 -11.18
CA LEU A 155 9.41 0.88 -10.90
C LEU A 155 10.94 1.14 -10.96
N PRO A 156 11.48 1.96 -11.89
CA PRO A 156 12.93 2.22 -11.95
C PRO A 156 13.52 2.94 -10.73
N TYR A 157 12.68 3.56 -9.91
CA TYR A 157 13.09 4.35 -8.73
C TYR A 157 12.70 3.68 -7.42
N LEU A 158 12.01 2.52 -7.46
CA LEU A 158 11.48 1.86 -6.27
C LEU A 158 12.45 0.77 -5.78
N ASP A 159 12.88 0.87 -4.52
CA ASP A 159 13.80 -0.09 -3.90
C ASP A 159 13.07 -1.20 -3.17
N ALA A 160 12.01 -0.88 -2.44
CA ALA A 160 11.23 -1.86 -1.68
C ALA A 160 9.73 -1.53 -1.64
N ALA A 161 8.91 -2.55 -1.49
CA ALA A 161 7.48 -2.42 -1.27
C ALA A 161 6.96 -3.41 -0.23
N ASN A 162 6.05 -2.97 0.62
CA ASN A 162 5.13 -3.86 1.32
C ASN A 162 3.77 -3.75 0.65
N VAL A 163 3.26 -4.87 0.16
CA VAL A 163 1.97 -4.94 -0.54
C VAL A 163 0.93 -5.61 0.35
N ASP A 164 -0.15 -4.89 0.63
CA ASP A 164 -1.32 -5.43 1.33
C ASP A 164 -2.14 -6.37 0.44
N LEU A 165 -1.85 -7.66 0.47
CA LEU A 165 -2.70 -8.70 -0.14
C LEU A 165 -3.84 -9.02 0.81
N LYS A 166 -4.95 -8.26 0.70
CA LYS A 166 -6.01 -8.19 1.71
C LYS A 166 -6.87 -9.46 1.81
N SER A 167 -6.91 -10.25 0.76
CA SER A 167 -7.61 -11.53 0.69
C SER A 167 -7.16 -12.29 -0.56
N PHE A 168 -7.44 -13.59 -0.64
CA PHE A 168 -7.26 -14.37 -1.88
C PHE A 168 -8.60 -14.75 -2.50
N SER A 169 -9.58 -13.84 -2.40
CA SER A 169 -10.93 -13.96 -2.96
C SER A 169 -11.36 -12.62 -3.58
N ASP A 170 -11.72 -12.65 -4.87
CA ASP A 170 -12.21 -11.46 -5.58
C ASP A 170 -13.53 -10.94 -5.00
N ASP A 171 -14.39 -11.83 -4.51
CA ASP A 171 -15.66 -11.45 -3.88
C ASP A 171 -15.43 -10.69 -2.55
N ILE A 172 -14.43 -11.09 -1.77
CA ILE A 172 -14.04 -10.37 -0.56
C ILE A 172 -13.44 -9.00 -0.93
N TYR A 173 -12.57 -8.93 -1.94
CA TYR A 173 -12.05 -7.65 -2.45
C TYR A 173 -13.16 -6.69 -2.84
N LYS A 174 -14.15 -7.14 -3.62
CA LYS A 174 -15.31 -6.33 -4.02
C LYS A 174 -16.11 -5.84 -2.80
N ARG A 175 -16.46 -6.76 -1.91
CA ARG A 175 -17.34 -6.49 -0.77
C ARG A 175 -16.66 -5.64 0.30
N VAL A 176 -15.39 -5.92 0.63
CA VAL A 176 -14.70 -5.32 1.80
C VAL A 176 -13.86 -4.12 1.41
N SER A 177 -13.15 -4.19 0.29
CA SER A 177 -12.20 -3.16 -0.16
C SER A 177 -12.73 -2.30 -1.31
N GLY A 178 -13.70 -2.81 -2.08
CA GLY A 178 -14.29 -2.09 -3.22
C GLY A 178 -13.44 -2.15 -4.50
N GLY A 179 -12.65 -3.19 -4.67
CA GLY A 179 -11.83 -3.42 -5.86
C GLY A 179 -11.76 -4.90 -6.25
N HIS A 180 -10.70 -5.30 -6.94
CA HIS A 180 -10.49 -6.64 -7.47
C HIS A 180 -9.14 -7.21 -7.04
N LEU A 181 -9.03 -8.54 -6.93
CA LEU A 181 -7.82 -9.24 -6.55
C LEU A 181 -6.75 -9.19 -7.66
N GLN A 182 -7.11 -9.50 -8.90
CA GLN A 182 -6.15 -9.71 -9.99
C GLN A 182 -5.19 -8.53 -10.21
N PRO A 183 -5.62 -7.25 -10.22
CA PRO A 183 -4.69 -6.13 -10.38
C PRO A 183 -3.63 -6.03 -9.27
N VAL A 184 -3.95 -6.48 -8.05
CA VAL A 184 -2.98 -6.52 -6.94
C VAL A 184 -1.93 -7.60 -7.18
N LEU A 185 -2.36 -8.78 -7.63
CA LEU A 185 -1.45 -9.88 -8.00
C LEU A 185 -0.51 -9.46 -9.14
N ASP A 186 -1.05 -8.80 -10.17
CA ASP A 186 -0.27 -8.28 -11.30
C ASP A 186 0.77 -7.25 -10.85
N THR A 187 0.42 -6.40 -9.88
CA THR A 187 1.34 -5.40 -9.28
C THR A 187 2.48 -6.07 -8.51
N ILE A 188 2.18 -7.10 -7.70
CA ILE A 188 3.21 -7.86 -6.97
C ILE A 188 4.21 -8.47 -7.95
N LEU A 189 3.72 -9.08 -9.04
CA LEU A 189 4.57 -9.70 -10.05
C LEU A 189 5.40 -8.66 -10.82
N ALA A 190 4.81 -7.51 -11.17
CA ALA A 190 5.54 -6.43 -11.86
C ALA A 190 6.66 -5.87 -10.99
N MET A 191 6.42 -5.64 -9.70
CA MET A 191 7.45 -5.19 -8.74
C MET A 191 8.58 -6.22 -8.62
N LYS A 192 8.25 -7.51 -8.45
CA LYS A 192 9.24 -8.59 -8.41
C LYS A 192 10.07 -8.64 -9.69
N GLN A 193 9.44 -8.59 -10.86
CA GLN A 193 10.13 -8.63 -12.16
C GLN A 193 11.06 -7.43 -12.36
N ALA A 194 10.72 -6.28 -11.80
CA ALA A 194 11.55 -5.09 -11.83
C ALA A 194 12.70 -5.10 -10.82
N GLY A 195 12.82 -6.14 -9.99
CA GLY A 195 13.88 -6.27 -8.98
C GLY A 195 13.61 -5.49 -7.68
N VAL A 196 12.39 -5.00 -7.48
CA VAL A 196 11.95 -4.36 -6.22
C VAL A 196 11.92 -5.43 -5.13
N TRP A 197 12.46 -5.12 -3.93
CA TRP A 197 12.28 -5.96 -2.75
C TRP A 197 10.80 -5.95 -2.33
N VAL A 198 10.15 -7.11 -2.28
CA VAL A 198 8.72 -7.20 -1.95
C VAL A 198 8.52 -8.01 -0.68
N GLU A 199 7.80 -7.42 0.29
CA GLU A 199 7.21 -8.12 1.43
C GLU A 199 5.68 -8.03 1.33
N ILE A 200 4.97 -9.04 1.81
CA ILE A 200 3.51 -9.14 1.66
C ILE A 200 2.85 -9.07 3.04
N THR A 201 1.81 -8.26 3.18
CA THR A 201 1.01 -8.21 4.39
C THR A 201 -0.42 -8.71 4.13
N ASN A 202 -0.89 -9.63 4.97
CA ASN A 202 -2.29 -10.04 5.03
C ASN A 202 -2.85 -9.76 6.42
N LEU A 203 -3.79 -8.81 6.51
CA LEU A 203 -4.54 -8.56 7.73
C LEU A 203 -5.64 -9.63 7.85
N VAL A 204 -5.52 -10.50 8.83
CA VAL A 204 -6.48 -11.60 9.05
C VAL A 204 -7.68 -11.09 9.84
N ILE A 205 -8.87 -11.14 9.24
CA ILE A 205 -10.13 -10.63 9.80
C ILE A 205 -11.09 -11.80 10.05
N PRO A 206 -11.53 -12.03 11.31
CA PRO A 206 -12.44 -13.13 11.64
C PRO A 206 -13.74 -13.11 10.82
N GLY A 207 -14.10 -14.26 10.25
CA GLY A 207 -15.32 -14.43 9.43
C GLY A 207 -15.28 -13.74 8.06
N VAL A 208 -14.10 -13.20 7.67
CA VAL A 208 -13.91 -12.53 6.38
C VAL A 208 -12.88 -13.25 5.53
N ASN A 209 -11.63 -13.31 5.98
CA ASN A 209 -10.51 -13.90 5.24
C ASN A 209 -9.64 -14.83 6.10
N ASP A 210 -10.20 -15.37 7.19
CA ASP A 210 -9.56 -16.28 8.13
C ASP A 210 -9.79 -17.77 7.80
N ASP A 211 -10.30 -18.08 6.61
CA ASP A 211 -10.40 -19.45 6.10
C ASP A 211 -9.01 -19.97 5.70
N MET A 212 -8.55 -21.02 6.35
CA MET A 212 -7.24 -21.63 6.12
C MET A 212 -7.08 -22.22 4.71
N GLN A 213 -8.18 -22.60 4.06
CA GLN A 213 -8.10 -23.05 2.66
C GLN A 213 -7.78 -21.89 1.71
N MET A 214 -8.35 -20.71 1.97
CA MET A 214 -8.01 -19.49 1.21
C MET A 214 -6.58 -19.03 1.49
N VAL A 215 -6.13 -19.11 2.75
CA VAL A 215 -4.72 -18.84 3.11
C VAL A 215 -3.79 -19.79 2.36
N ARG A 216 -4.13 -21.08 2.28
CA ARG A 216 -3.38 -22.09 1.54
C ARG A 216 -3.28 -21.75 0.04
N GLN A 217 -4.37 -21.35 -0.58
CA GLN A 217 -4.39 -20.93 -1.99
C GLN A 217 -3.51 -19.70 -2.23
N MET A 218 -3.55 -18.73 -1.33
CA MET A 218 -2.69 -17.54 -1.38
C MET A 218 -1.21 -17.92 -1.31
N CYS A 219 -0.83 -18.77 -0.35
CA CYS A 219 0.55 -19.18 -0.16
C CYS A 219 1.07 -20.01 -1.36
N ARG A 220 0.27 -20.92 -1.89
CA ARG A 220 0.60 -21.64 -3.13
C ARG A 220 0.86 -20.70 -4.29
N TRP A 221 -0.04 -19.72 -4.49
CA TRP A 221 0.15 -18.74 -5.56
C TRP A 221 1.48 -17.97 -5.37
N LEU A 222 1.81 -17.56 -4.14
CA LEU A 222 3.09 -16.88 -3.86
C LEU A 222 4.28 -17.79 -4.22
N VAL A 223 4.27 -19.05 -3.80
CA VAL A 223 5.34 -20.01 -4.06
C VAL A 223 5.46 -20.31 -5.56
N ASP A 224 4.34 -20.59 -6.24
CA ASP A 224 4.30 -20.90 -7.68
C ASP A 224 4.81 -19.75 -8.55
N ASN A 225 4.69 -18.51 -8.04
CA ASN A 225 5.22 -17.30 -8.70
C ASN A 225 6.63 -16.90 -8.20
N GLY A 226 7.30 -17.79 -7.46
CA GLY A 226 8.68 -17.60 -7.00
C GLY A 226 8.83 -16.54 -5.91
N LEU A 227 7.83 -16.37 -5.06
CA LEU A 227 7.82 -15.47 -3.90
C LEU A 227 7.94 -16.24 -2.57
N ALA A 228 8.48 -17.47 -2.60
CA ALA A 228 8.69 -18.30 -1.40
C ALA A 228 9.61 -17.61 -0.36
N GLU A 229 10.59 -16.83 -0.84
CA GLU A 229 11.53 -16.09 0.00
C GLU A 229 11.01 -14.70 0.41
N ALA A 230 9.91 -14.22 -0.20
CA ALA A 230 9.32 -12.95 0.18
C ALA A 230 8.68 -13.06 1.58
N PRO A 231 9.04 -12.20 2.53
CA PRO A 231 8.44 -12.22 3.85
C PRO A 231 6.92 -12.02 3.81
N LEU A 232 6.19 -12.92 4.46
CA LEU A 232 4.74 -12.86 4.58
C LEU A 232 4.37 -12.50 6.02
N HIS A 233 3.63 -11.40 6.19
CA HIS A 233 3.18 -10.88 7.47
C HIS A 233 1.69 -11.13 7.66
N PHE A 234 1.30 -11.99 8.61
CA PHE A 234 -0.07 -12.10 9.07
C PHE A 234 -0.30 -11.13 10.22
N SER A 235 -1.02 -10.04 9.96
CA SER A 235 -1.32 -9.04 10.98
C SER A 235 -2.65 -9.32 11.67
N ARG A 236 -2.66 -9.12 12.99
CA ARG A 236 -3.86 -9.22 13.82
C ARG A 236 -4.80 -8.06 13.53
N PHE A 237 -6.05 -8.36 13.23
CA PHE A 237 -7.12 -7.37 13.12
C PHE A 237 -7.59 -6.92 14.51
N PHE A 238 -7.90 -5.62 14.62
CA PHE A 238 -8.64 -5.02 15.73
C PHE A 238 -9.82 -4.23 15.18
N PRO A 239 -10.96 -4.18 15.91
CA PRO A 239 -12.16 -3.42 15.49
C PRO A 239 -11.83 -2.00 15.11
N ARG A 240 -12.24 -1.60 13.89
CA ARG A 240 -12.01 -0.24 13.36
C ARG A 240 -13.05 0.13 12.32
N TYR A 241 -13.30 1.45 12.20
CA TYR A 241 -14.14 2.10 11.20
C TYR A 241 -15.53 1.46 11.09
N LYS A 242 -15.84 0.71 10.02
CA LYS A 242 -17.14 0.07 9.80
C LYS A 242 -17.20 -1.39 10.28
N MET A 243 -16.13 -1.92 10.84
CA MET A 243 -16.02 -3.28 11.37
C MET A 243 -15.78 -3.26 12.89
N GLN A 244 -16.61 -2.53 13.63
CA GLN A 244 -16.49 -2.39 15.08
C GLN A 244 -17.07 -3.59 15.84
N ASP A 245 -17.99 -4.32 15.21
CA ASP A 245 -18.67 -5.48 15.80
C ASP A 245 -17.90 -6.81 15.61
N ILE A 246 -16.79 -6.80 14.84
CA ILE A 246 -15.95 -7.97 14.63
C ILE A 246 -14.90 -8.00 15.74
N PRO A 247 -14.74 -9.11 16.49
CA PRO A 247 -13.74 -9.20 17.55
C PRO A 247 -12.31 -9.20 16.98
N PRO A 248 -11.30 -8.84 17.78
CA PRO A 248 -9.90 -8.99 17.37
C PRO A 248 -9.58 -10.44 16.96
N THR A 249 -8.72 -10.63 15.97
CA THR A 249 -8.32 -11.96 15.51
C THR A 249 -7.73 -12.76 16.67
N PRO A 250 -8.24 -13.96 16.95
CA PRO A 250 -7.63 -14.84 17.95
C PRO A 250 -6.20 -15.23 17.57
N LEU A 251 -5.29 -15.29 18.55
CA LEU A 251 -3.89 -15.64 18.30
C LEU A 251 -3.72 -17.04 17.67
N HIS A 252 -4.60 -17.99 18.02
CA HIS A 252 -4.56 -19.34 17.44
C HIS A 252 -4.86 -19.32 15.92
N THR A 253 -5.72 -18.41 15.45
CA THR A 253 -6.00 -18.22 14.02
C THR A 253 -4.75 -17.72 13.27
N LEU A 254 -4.02 -16.76 13.84
CA LEU A 254 -2.76 -16.29 13.25
C LEU A 254 -1.69 -17.40 13.23
N LYS A 255 -1.61 -18.20 14.32
CA LYS A 255 -0.69 -19.34 14.37
C LYS A 255 -1.05 -20.42 13.36
N ALA A 256 -2.34 -20.68 13.13
CA ALA A 256 -2.80 -21.59 12.08
C ALA A 256 -2.46 -21.07 10.69
N ALA A 257 -2.66 -19.77 10.42
CA ALA A 257 -2.28 -19.15 9.15
C ALA A 257 -0.77 -19.25 8.89
N ARG A 258 0.06 -19.02 9.91
CA ARG A 258 1.51 -19.22 9.85
C ARG A 258 1.88 -20.65 9.52
N GLN A 259 1.30 -21.62 10.22
CA GLN A 259 1.54 -23.03 9.98
C GLN A 259 1.20 -23.43 8.54
N VAL A 260 0.05 -22.99 8.02
CA VAL A 260 -0.36 -23.23 6.63
C VAL A 260 0.65 -22.62 5.64
N ALA A 261 1.14 -21.42 5.91
CA ALA A 261 2.12 -20.78 5.04
C ALA A 261 3.47 -21.53 5.01
N GLU A 262 3.95 -21.98 6.18
CA GLU A 262 5.16 -22.78 6.32
C GLU A 262 5.00 -24.16 5.63
N GLU A 263 3.85 -24.82 5.74
CA GLU A 263 3.50 -26.06 5.04
C GLU A 263 3.51 -25.90 3.51
N GLU A 264 3.08 -24.77 2.98
CA GLU A 264 3.07 -24.48 1.55
C GLU A 264 4.43 -23.97 1.02
N GLY A 265 5.43 -23.81 1.88
CA GLY A 265 6.80 -23.50 1.48
C GLY A 265 7.18 -22.02 1.54
N ILE A 266 6.42 -21.18 2.22
CA ILE A 266 6.85 -19.80 2.53
C ILE A 266 7.95 -19.84 3.59
N LEU A 267 9.11 -19.27 3.30
CA LEU A 267 10.31 -19.39 4.14
C LEU A 267 10.31 -18.42 5.33
N HIS A 268 9.68 -17.26 5.19
CA HIS A 268 9.71 -16.19 6.19
C HIS A 268 8.28 -15.74 6.53
N VAL A 269 7.77 -16.16 7.69
CA VAL A 269 6.41 -15.85 8.13
C VAL A 269 6.43 -15.13 9.47
N TYR A 270 5.83 -13.94 9.51
CA TYR A 270 5.76 -13.08 10.68
C TYR A 270 4.33 -12.85 11.15
N LEU A 271 4.15 -12.72 12.48
CA LEU A 271 2.88 -12.35 13.09
C LEU A 271 2.98 -10.91 13.59
N GLY A 272 2.12 -10.03 13.08
CA GLY A 272 2.08 -8.63 13.44
C GLY A 272 0.92 -8.27 14.36
N ASN A 273 1.04 -7.17 15.12
CA ASN A 273 0.04 -6.68 16.06
C ASN A 273 -0.30 -7.68 17.19
N VAL A 274 0.68 -8.48 17.66
CA VAL A 274 0.54 -9.51 18.70
C VAL A 274 1.26 -9.10 19.97
#